data_976b87dd71d35842a813b8ec42c10d92
#
_entry.id   976b87dd71d35842a813b8ec42c10d92
#
_cell.length_a   1.000
_cell.length_b   1.000
_cell.length_c   1.000
_cell.angle_alpha   90.00
_cell.angle_beta   90.00
_cell.angle_gamma   90.00
#
_symmetry.space_group_name_H-M   'P 1'
#
loop_
_entity.id
_entity.type
_entity.pdbx_description
1 polymer ?
#
loop_
_entity_poly.entity_id
_entity_poly.type
_entity_poly.pdbx_seq_one_letter_code
_entity_poly.pdbx_strand_id
1 'polypeptide(L)'
;MNIRIQAPTKWDLDRLYSNKQDLIFSIERLIIEYKATKDSVILSQLIQAIEKAEYYLYCRADEDEKHPEDTLLSVKVNQLKKEVQLLIESSKGRSVHANHSSIKLIENELKAWEDMYAQLRNKIVVIHDKETLSFGQANYVAMNSDDHNERLIVFDSLTNALNKEKDIFATVLNQIGRLRHAKSDEMEGTEILKQSLQANGISETALSQMWNATEQNLTKLVIALNGYKKGKNSITWHELMTWKESNETVIPFSVAVKNIDEELAQFAQNAIANGWIDAEPRDNKPPGGFCVPFFSEKESRISIRYDGTIDSVRVLAHELGHAWHFYVMSLEQSTTFLDDYLPMSTAESASIFFETVIMNYLIQTTDCVEMKKSLLSWKIRNSFNYVMAIRASFQFEKQFYEECKEGPLSADEIEKLSILVQKEAYGNELSEYQPFVWMKYIQFYIADVPFYNYPYTFGYLASFSLIEIAKENKNAFHLRYKEFLRETGKAPVEELMKKHFEIDLTEYEFWNKAFLQMNKDIDEYLELV
;
A
#
# COMPACT_ATOMS: atom_id res chain seq x y z
N MET A 1 -1.01 -5.05 -36.63
CA MET A 1 -0.95 -6.47 -36.22
C MET A 1 -1.52 -6.56 -34.82
N ASN A 2 -2.77 -7.05 -34.67
CA ASN A 2 -3.39 -7.17 -33.33
C ASN A 2 -2.81 -8.42 -32.65
N ILE A 3 -1.70 -8.28 -31.97
CA ILE A 3 -1.23 -9.33 -31.06
C ILE A 3 -2.24 -9.34 -29.90
N ARG A 4 -3.05 -10.37 -29.80
CA ARG A 4 -3.82 -10.64 -28.60
C ARG A 4 -2.82 -11.05 -27.51
N ILE A 5 -2.36 -10.10 -26.71
CA ILE A 5 -1.57 -10.41 -25.52
C ILE A 5 -2.56 -11.05 -24.54
N GLN A 6 -2.37 -12.34 -24.32
CA GLN A 6 -3.10 -13.09 -23.31
C GLN A 6 -2.45 -12.80 -21.95
N ALA A 7 -3.23 -12.72 -20.87
CA ALA A 7 -2.67 -12.55 -19.54
C ALA A 7 -1.69 -13.71 -19.25
N PRO A 8 -0.46 -13.42 -18.80
CA PRO A 8 0.51 -14.45 -18.45
C PRO A 8 -0.02 -15.26 -17.25
N THR A 9 0.09 -16.59 -17.34
CA THR A 9 -0.44 -17.48 -16.29
C THR A 9 0.56 -17.69 -15.17
N LYS A 10 1.85 -17.63 -15.45
CA LYS A 10 2.91 -17.80 -14.44
C LYS A 10 4.12 -16.94 -14.79
N TRP A 11 4.84 -16.55 -13.76
CA TRP A 11 6.17 -15.95 -13.89
C TRP A 11 7.25 -17.02 -14.12
N ASP A 12 8.42 -16.56 -14.56
CA ASP A 12 9.61 -17.41 -14.71
C ASP A 12 10.59 -17.14 -13.56
N LEU A 13 10.56 -18.00 -12.53
CA LEU A 13 11.48 -17.93 -11.39
C LEU A 13 12.80 -18.68 -11.66
N ASP A 14 12.81 -19.63 -12.58
CA ASP A 14 14.01 -20.42 -12.90
C ASP A 14 15.13 -19.57 -13.54
N ARG A 15 14.76 -18.45 -14.16
CA ARG A 15 15.72 -17.44 -14.63
C ARG A 15 16.53 -16.80 -13.50
N LEU A 16 15.97 -16.71 -12.29
CA LEU A 16 16.63 -16.08 -11.15
C LEU A 16 17.63 -17.03 -10.50
N TYR A 17 17.27 -18.28 -10.37
CA TYR A 17 18.10 -19.35 -9.83
C TYR A 17 17.79 -20.66 -10.54
N SER A 18 18.75 -21.14 -11.34
CA SER A 18 18.67 -22.46 -12.00
C SER A 18 18.86 -23.62 -11.02
N ASN A 19 19.49 -23.36 -9.87
CA ASN A 19 19.73 -24.32 -8.81
C ASN A 19 19.58 -23.63 -7.44
N LYS A 20 18.68 -24.13 -6.61
CA LYS A 20 18.41 -23.57 -5.26
C LYS A 20 19.64 -23.64 -4.32
N GLN A 21 20.54 -24.60 -4.53
CA GLN A 21 21.79 -24.69 -3.74
C GLN A 21 22.74 -23.52 -4.01
N ASP A 22 22.72 -22.97 -5.23
CA ASP A 22 23.57 -21.84 -5.61
C ASP A 22 23.19 -20.56 -4.83
N LEU A 23 21.90 -20.46 -4.42
CA LEU A 23 21.41 -19.37 -3.59
C LEU A 23 22.18 -19.27 -2.27
N ILE A 24 22.26 -20.35 -1.51
CA ILE A 24 22.96 -20.39 -0.23
C ILE A 24 24.47 -20.25 -0.42
N PHE A 25 25.02 -21.00 -1.37
CA PHE A 25 26.47 -21.02 -1.63
C PHE A 25 27.01 -19.63 -2.03
N SER A 26 26.27 -18.88 -2.83
CA SER A 26 26.67 -17.52 -3.22
C SER A 26 26.77 -16.59 -2.03
N ILE A 27 25.80 -16.64 -1.11
CA ILE A 27 25.79 -15.81 0.10
C ILE A 27 26.93 -16.20 1.05
N GLU A 28 27.09 -17.50 1.33
CA GLU A 28 28.14 -17.98 2.23
C GLU A 28 29.55 -17.62 1.71
N ARG A 29 29.77 -17.72 0.41
CA ARG A 29 31.04 -17.29 -0.23
C ARG A 29 31.29 -15.80 -0.03
N LEU A 30 30.29 -14.95 -0.28
CA LEU A 30 30.43 -13.50 -0.10
C LEU A 30 30.64 -13.10 1.37
N ILE A 31 30.04 -13.82 2.34
CA ILE A 31 30.31 -13.62 3.77
C ILE A 31 31.78 -13.88 4.10
N ILE A 32 32.35 -14.99 3.60
CA ILE A 32 33.75 -15.33 3.83
C ILE A 32 34.67 -14.27 3.22
N GLU A 33 34.39 -13.87 1.98
CA GLU A 33 35.19 -12.87 1.25
C GLU A 33 35.12 -11.51 1.94
N TYR A 34 33.95 -11.05 2.37
CA TYR A 34 33.82 -9.80 3.11
C TYR A 34 34.52 -9.83 4.47
N LYS A 35 34.44 -10.94 5.21
CA LYS A 35 35.16 -11.07 6.48
C LYS A 35 36.69 -10.96 6.32
N ALA A 36 37.22 -11.44 5.18
CA ALA A 36 38.63 -11.40 4.88
C ALA A 36 39.09 -10.02 4.39
N THR A 37 38.30 -9.34 3.57
CA THR A 37 38.74 -8.11 2.86
C THR A 37 38.19 -6.82 3.50
N LYS A 38 37.03 -6.88 4.13
CA LYS A 38 36.25 -5.70 4.57
C LYS A 38 35.91 -4.72 3.44
N ASP A 39 35.84 -5.22 2.20
CA ASP A 39 35.58 -4.42 1.01
C ASP A 39 34.11 -4.03 0.94
N SER A 40 33.85 -2.74 0.78
CA SER A 40 32.47 -2.18 0.69
C SER A 40 31.70 -2.67 -0.55
N VAL A 41 32.42 -2.95 -1.66
CA VAL A 41 31.77 -3.50 -2.88
C VAL A 41 31.27 -4.92 -2.62
N ILE A 42 32.06 -5.74 -1.92
CA ILE A 42 31.65 -7.10 -1.54
C ILE A 42 30.50 -7.06 -0.54
N LEU A 43 30.48 -6.09 0.38
CA LEU A 43 29.34 -5.88 1.27
C LEU A 43 28.06 -5.57 0.49
N SER A 44 28.14 -4.67 -0.49
CA SER A 44 26.99 -4.33 -1.35
C SER A 44 26.50 -5.56 -2.13
N GLN A 45 27.40 -6.35 -2.70
CA GLN A 45 27.04 -7.59 -3.39
C GLN A 45 26.40 -8.63 -2.45
N LEU A 46 26.89 -8.71 -1.21
CA LEU A 46 26.34 -9.60 -0.19
C LEU A 46 24.92 -9.19 0.19
N ILE A 47 24.67 -7.90 0.36
CA ILE A 47 23.33 -7.35 0.64
C ILE A 47 22.39 -7.69 -0.51
N GLN A 48 22.77 -7.43 -1.75
CA GLN A 48 21.96 -7.76 -2.93
C GLN A 48 21.68 -9.27 -3.05
N ALA A 49 22.64 -10.13 -2.69
CA ALA A 49 22.43 -11.57 -2.73
C ALA A 49 21.41 -12.05 -1.68
N ILE A 50 21.41 -11.46 -0.48
CA ILE A 50 20.39 -11.74 0.56
C ILE A 50 19.01 -11.27 0.10
N GLU A 51 18.89 -10.04 -0.39
CA GLU A 51 17.60 -9.50 -0.90
C GLU A 51 17.04 -10.37 -2.02
N LYS A 52 17.87 -10.71 -2.99
CA LYS A 52 17.50 -11.60 -4.10
C LYS A 52 16.96 -12.94 -3.59
N ALA A 53 17.63 -13.53 -2.60
CA ALA A 53 17.22 -14.80 -2.02
C ALA A 53 15.87 -14.69 -1.27
N GLU A 54 15.67 -13.63 -0.51
CA GLU A 54 14.40 -13.40 0.21
C GLU A 54 13.23 -13.19 -0.74
N TYR A 55 13.40 -12.33 -1.75
CA TYR A 55 12.35 -12.07 -2.72
C TYR A 55 12.04 -13.28 -3.59
N TYR A 56 13.05 -14.08 -3.95
CA TYR A 56 12.84 -15.35 -4.63
C TYR A 56 11.98 -16.30 -3.80
N LEU A 57 12.30 -16.50 -2.52
CA LEU A 57 11.55 -17.34 -1.62
C LEU A 57 10.14 -16.80 -1.35
N TYR A 58 9.99 -15.47 -1.31
CA TYR A 58 8.68 -14.83 -1.20
C TYR A 58 7.80 -15.13 -2.42
N CYS A 59 8.35 -15.03 -3.64
CA CYS A 59 7.64 -15.43 -4.86
C CYS A 59 7.29 -16.93 -4.86
N ARG A 60 8.23 -17.78 -4.41
CA ARG A 60 7.97 -19.25 -4.30
C ARG A 60 6.83 -19.58 -3.35
N ALA A 61 6.69 -18.83 -2.28
CA ALA A 61 5.62 -19.04 -1.30
C ALA A 61 4.22 -18.69 -1.85
N ASP A 62 4.14 -17.87 -2.90
CA ASP A 62 2.89 -17.48 -3.58
C ASP A 62 2.47 -18.52 -4.65
N GLU A 63 3.35 -19.43 -5.06
CA GLU A 63 3.02 -20.49 -6.01
C GLU A 63 2.09 -21.56 -5.37
N ASP A 64 1.30 -22.24 -6.22
CA ASP A 64 0.36 -23.29 -5.76
C ASP A 64 1.07 -24.48 -5.12
N GLU A 65 2.24 -24.84 -5.63
CA GLU A 65 3.00 -25.97 -5.16
C GLU A 65 3.86 -25.59 -3.96
N LYS A 66 3.51 -26.09 -2.79
CA LYS A 66 4.35 -25.95 -1.60
C LYS A 66 5.49 -26.94 -1.64
N HIS A 67 6.69 -26.45 -1.72
CA HIS A 67 7.90 -27.29 -1.67
C HIS A 67 8.47 -27.29 -0.24
N PRO A 68 8.51 -28.44 0.47
CA PRO A 68 9.06 -28.50 1.84
C PRO A 68 10.49 -27.98 1.95
N GLU A 69 11.27 -28.09 0.90
CA GLU A 69 12.65 -27.60 0.80
C GLU A 69 12.72 -26.06 0.88
N ASP A 70 11.72 -25.32 0.38
CA ASP A 70 11.70 -23.87 0.41
C ASP A 70 11.55 -23.35 1.85
N THR A 71 10.89 -24.10 2.74
CA THR A 71 10.83 -23.80 4.17
C THR A 71 12.21 -23.88 4.82
N LEU A 72 12.99 -24.92 4.50
CA LEU A 72 14.36 -25.07 5.02
C LEU A 72 15.28 -23.98 4.46
N LEU A 73 15.15 -23.64 3.18
CA LEU A 73 15.89 -22.54 2.57
C LEU A 73 15.56 -21.19 3.22
N SER A 74 14.28 -20.91 3.50
CA SER A 74 13.85 -19.68 4.19
C SER A 74 14.46 -19.58 5.59
N VAL A 75 14.50 -20.66 6.35
CA VAL A 75 15.17 -20.67 7.67
C VAL A 75 16.66 -20.36 7.51
N LYS A 76 17.33 -20.96 6.53
CA LYS A 76 18.76 -20.74 6.29
C LYS A 76 19.05 -19.30 5.84
N VAL A 77 18.26 -18.77 4.90
CA VAL A 77 18.38 -17.37 4.44
C VAL A 77 18.18 -16.39 5.59
N ASN A 78 17.19 -16.62 6.45
CA ASN A 78 16.95 -15.79 7.64
C ASN A 78 18.14 -15.83 8.63
N GLN A 79 18.82 -16.98 8.78
CA GLN A 79 20.03 -17.06 9.59
C GLN A 79 21.18 -16.25 8.97
N LEU A 80 21.40 -16.39 7.65
CA LEU A 80 22.44 -15.65 6.93
C LEU A 80 22.15 -14.15 6.93
N LYS A 81 20.89 -13.75 6.80
CA LYS A 81 20.47 -12.33 6.91
C LYS A 81 20.86 -11.72 8.24
N LYS A 82 20.62 -12.41 9.36
CA LYS A 82 21.04 -11.95 10.68
C LYS A 82 22.56 -11.77 10.76
N GLU A 83 23.32 -12.71 10.19
CA GLU A 83 24.77 -12.59 10.12
C GLU A 83 25.22 -11.37 9.31
N VAL A 84 24.60 -11.14 8.15
CA VAL A 84 24.87 -9.97 7.31
C VAL A 84 24.52 -8.66 8.01
N GLN A 85 23.38 -8.59 8.71
CA GLN A 85 23.02 -7.42 9.50
C GLN A 85 24.06 -7.07 10.56
N LEU A 86 24.61 -8.08 11.26
CA LEU A 86 25.71 -7.85 12.21
C LEU A 86 26.98 -7.34 11.54
N LEU A 87 27.26 -7.81 10.32
CA LEU A 87 28.41 -7.31 9.54
C LEU A 87 28.22 -5.85 9.12
N ILE A 88 27.01 -5.47 8.69
CA ILE A 88 26.66 -4.08 8.35
C ILE A 88 26.79 -3.17 9.58
N GLU A 89 26.23 -3.56 10.72
CA GLU A 89 26.34 -2.80 11.98
C GLU A 89 27.82 -2.58 12.37
N SER A 90 28.62 -3.63 12.26
CA SER A 90 30.05 -3.55 12.57
C SER A 90 30.83 -2.64 11.61
N SER A 91 30.41 -2.56 10.34
CA SER A 91 31.05 -1.71 9.34
C SER A 91 30.76 -0.22 9.54
N LYS A 92 29.56 0.11 10.07
CA LYS A 92 29.12 1.51 10.32
C LYS A 92 29.78 2.13 11.56
N GLY A 93 30.61 1.40 12.29
CA GLY A 93 31.34 1.90 13.46
C GLY A 93 30.44 2.38 14.61
N ARG A 94 29.17 2.00 14.61
CA ARG A 94 28.23 2.37 15.66
C ARG A 94 28.56 1.60 16.94
N SER A 95 29.13 2.29 17.93
CA SER A 95 29.15 1.76 19.31
C SER A 95 27.72 1.55 19.77
N VAL A 96 27.42 0.36 20.27
CA VAL A 96 26.13 0.05 20.89
C VAL A 96 26.01 0.92 22.15
N HIS A 97 25.37 2.08 22.03
CA HIS A 97 25.02 2.89 23.20
C HIS A 97 23.92 2.18 23.99
N ALA A 98 23.92 2.34 25.31
CA ALA A 98 22.96 1.72 26.23
C ALA A 98 21.48 1.94 25.84
N ASN A 99 21.15 3.07 25.20
CA ASN A 99 19.81 3.38 24.71
C ASN A 99 19.31 2.44 23.58
N HIS A 100 20.22 1.77 22.84
CA HIS A 100 19.83 0.79 21.82
C HIS A 100 19.21 -0.48 22.42
N SER A 101 19.52 -0.80 23.66
CA SER A 101 19.00 -2.00 24.34
C SER A 101 17.54 -1.82 24.77
N SER A 102 17.15 -0.63 25.28
CA SER A 102 15.77 -0.34 25.67
C SER A 102 14.84 -0.20 24.46
N ILE A 103 15.26 0.51 23.42
CA ILE A 103 14.49 0.63 22.17
C ILE A 103 14.25 -0.74 21.54
N LYS A 104 15.29 -1.59 21.45
CA LYS A 104 15.15 -2.94 20.89
C LYS A 104 14.22 -3.84 21.72
N LEU A 105 14.21 -3.67 23.04
CA LEU A 105 13.24 -4.37 23.90
C LEU A 105 11.81 -3.93 23.59
N ILE A 106 11.58 -2.62 23.48
CA ILE A 106 10.26 -2.05 23.13
C ILE A 106 9.80 -2.55 21.74
N GLU A 107 10.70 -2.59 20.77
CA GLU A 107 10.39 -3.11 19.43
C GLU A 107 10.00 -4.59 19.44
N ASN A 108 10.70 -5.40 20.21
CA ASN A 108 10.35 -6.82 20.39
C ASN A 108 8.98 -6.98 21.08
N GLU A 109 8.67 -6.15 22.07
CA GLU A 109 7.36 -6.16 22.72
C GLU A 109 6.25 -5.69 21.78
N LEU A 110 6.47 -4.63 21.00
CA LEU A 110 5.54 -4.19 19.96
C LEU A 110 5.23 -5.33 18.98
N LYS A 111 6.26 -6.06 18.53
CA LYS A 111 6.08 -7.22 17.65
C LYS A 111 5.27 -8.33 18.29
N ALA A 112 5.47 -8.60 19.59
CA ALA A 112 4.68 -9.59 20.31
C ALA A 112 3.19 -9.21 20.38
N TRP A 113 2.86 -7.92 20.52
CA TRP A 113 1.48 -7.45 20.50
C TRP A 113 0.86 -7.44 19.10
N GLU A 114 1.63 -7.16 18.04
CA GLU A 114 1.20 -7.39 16.66
C GLU A 114 0.87 -8.87 16.41
N ASP A 115 1.73 -9.78 16.85
CA ASP A 115 1.49 -11.22 16.74
C ASP A 115 0.26 -11.66 17.56
N MET A 116 0.02 -11.04 18.72
CA MET A 116 -1.20 -11.26 19.50
C MET A 116 -2.45 -10.81 18.74
N TYR A 117 -2.42 -9.63 18.11
CA TYR A 117 -3.52 -9.17 17.25
C TYR A 117 -3.80 -10.17 16.13
N ALA A 118 -2.77 -10.66 15.44
CA ALA A 118 -2.93 -11.64 14.37
C ALA A 118 -3.58 -12.94 14.87
N GLN A 119 -3.18 -13.43 16.06
CA GLN A 119 -3.77 -14.60 16.68
C GLN A 119 -5.25 -14.38 17.07
N LEU A 120 -5.59 -13.22 17.63
CA LEU A 120 -6.97 -12.87 17.98
C LEU A 120 -7.84 -12.77 16.72
N ARG A 121 -7.35 -12.10 15.70
CA ARG A 121 -8.04 -11.97 14.40
C ARG A 121 -8.33 -13.34 13.79
N ASN A 122 -7.40 -14.28 13.88
CA ASN A 122 -7.57 -15.64 13.37
C ASN A 122 -8.59 -16.48 14.18
N LYS A 123 -8.93 -16.07 15.40
CA LYS A 123 -9.99 -16.71 16.20
C LYS A 123 -11.39 -16.19 15.88
N ILE A 124 -11.50 -15.05 15.22
CA ILE A 124 -12.79 -14.52 14.76
C ILE A 124 -13.33 -15.43 13.65
N VAL A 125 -14.49 -16.00 13.92
CA VAL A 125 -15.19 -16.86 12.96
C VAL A 125 -16.66 -16.44 12.86
N VAL A 126 -17.22 -16.65 11.70
CA VAL A 126 -18.64 -16.40 11.37
C VAL A 126 -19.25 -17.68 10.84
N ILE A 127 -20.45 -18.01 11.31
CA ILE A 127 -21.21 -19.14 10.77
C ILE A 127 -22.17 -18.57 9.72
N HIS A 128 -22.03 -19.04 8.48
CA HIS A 128 -22.89 -18.70 7.35
C HIS A 128 -23.22 -19.97 6.55
N ASP A 129 -24.50 -20.20 6.28
CA ASP A 129 -25.01 -21.38 5.55
C ASP A 129 -24.43 -22.73 6.02
N LYS A 130 -24.28 -22.90 7.35
CA LYS A 130 -23.69 -24.05 8.04
C LYS A 130 -22.17 -24.21 7.86
N GLU A 131 -21.52 -23.30 7.17
CA GLU A 131 -20.06 -23.26 7.04
C GLU A 131 -19.47 -22.29 8.08
N THR A 132 -18.24 -22.57 8.49
CA THR A 132 -17.47 -21.68 9.38
C THR A 132 -16.50 -20.89 8.54
N LEU A 133 -16.76 -19.59 8.41
CA LEU A 133 -15.90 -18.65 7.71
C LEU A 133 -14.86 -18.06 8.69
N SER A 134 -13.59 -18.06 8.30
CA SER A 134 -12.56 -17.27 8.99
C SER A 134 -12.85 -15.78 8.83
N PHE A 135 -12.19 -14.93 9.65
CA PHE A 135 -12.29 -13.47 9.52
C PHE A 135 -12.06 -12.99 8.08
N GLY A 136 -11.02 -13.50 7.41
CA GLY A 136 -10.69 -13.12 6.03
C GLY A 136 -11.78 -13.50 5.04
N GLN A 137 -12.28 -14.72 5.13
CA GLN A 137 -13.38 -15.20 4.28
C GLN A 137 -14.68 -14.43 4.54
N ALA A 138 -15.07 -14.24 5.80
CA ALA A 138 -16.26 -13.47 6.16
C ALA A 138 -16.16 -12.02 5.67
N ASN A 139 -15.00 -11.36 5.87
CA ASN A 139 -14.79 -10.01 5.36
C ASN A 139 -14.82 -9.96 3.82
N TYR A 140 -14.27 -10.96 3.14
CA TYR A 140 -14.34 -11.05 1.67
C TYR A 140 -15.79 -11.17 1.19
N VAL A 141 -16.58 -12.09 1.74
CA VAL A 141 -17.99 -12.28 1.39
C VAL A 141 -18.79 -11.00 1.69
N ALA A 142 -18.61 -10.42 2.88
CA ALA A 142 -19.29 -9.20 3.29
C ALA A 142 -19.02 -8.00 2.37
N MET A 143 -17.86 -7.97 1.70
CA MET A 143 -17.46 -6.85 0.84
C MET A 143 -17.65 -7.13 -0.65
N ASN A 144 -17.63 -8.40 -1.08
CA ASN A 144 -17.47 -8.74 -2.50
C ASN A 144 -18.54 -9.70 -3.07
N SER A 145 -19.35 -10.39 -2.24
CA SER A 145 -20.41 -11.26 -2.78
C SER A 145 -21.30 -10.49 -3.75
N ASP A 146 -21.75 -11.13 -4.82
CA ASP A 146 -22.68 -10.53 -5.78
C ASP A 146 -24.09 -10.42 -5.21
N ASP A 147 -24.46 -11.27 -4.24
CA ASP A 147 -25.73 -11.17 -3.53
C ASP A 147 -25.66 -10.09 -2.43
N HIS A 148 -26.46 -9.03 -2.61
CA HIS A 148 -26.55 -7.94 -1.65
C HIS A 148 -27.01 -8.39 -0.26
N ASN A 149 -27.95 -9.33 -0.19
CA ASN A 149 -28.45 -9.83 1.10
C ASN A 149 -27.39 -10.66 1.82
N GLU A 150 -26.65 -11.48 1.08
CA GLU A 150 -25.53 -12.25 1.63
C GLU A 150 -24.47 -11.31 2.19
N ARG A 151 -24.09 -10.25 1.46
CA ARG A 151 -23.14 -9.24 1.98
C ARG A 151 -23.58 -8.66 3.30
N LEU A 152 -24.86 -8.27 3.42
CA LEU A 152 -25.41 -7.68 4.67
C LEU A 152 -25.41 -8.69 5.82
N ILE A 153 -25.91 -9.91 5.58
CA ILE A 153 -25.98 -10.96 6.61
C ILE A 153 -24.59 -11.27 7.17
N VAL A 154 -23.60 -11.44 6.28
CA VAL A 154 -22.23 -11.77 6.70
C VAL A 154 -21.56 -10.56 7.35
N PHE A 155 -21.82 -9.34 6.87
CA PHE A 155 -21.32 -8.11 7.51
C PHE A 155 -21.84 -7.95 8.95
N ASP A 156 -23.12 -8.13 9.17
CA ASP A 156 -23.73 -8.05 10.50
C ASP A 156 -23.22 -9.16 11.42
N SER A 157 -23.08 -10.38 10.89
CA SER A 157 -22.53 -11.52 11.63
C SER A 157 -21.09 -11.28 12.03
N LEU A 158 -20.26 -10.71 11.14
CA LEU A 158 -18.89 -10.34 11.42
C LEU A 158 -18.81 -9.19 12.45
N THR A 159 -19.65 -8.18 12.32
CA THR A 159 -19.74 -7.06 13.27
C THR A 159 -20.12 -7.56 14.66
N ASN A 160 -21.08 -8.50 14.77
CA ASN A 160 -21.45 -9.13 16.02
C ASN A 160 -20.33 -10.00 16.62
N ALA A 161 -19.56 -10.70 15.78
CA ALA A 161 -18.40 -11.48 16.24
C ALA A 161 -17.30 -10.57 16.79
N LEU A 162 -17.01 -9.46 16.12
CA LEU A 162 -16.06 -8.44 16.58
C LEU A 162 -16.50 -7.82 17.91
N ASN A 163 -17.79 -7.48 18.05
CA ASN A 163 -18.31 -6.88 19.28
C ASN A 163 -18.09 -7.76 20.53
N LYS A 164 -18.09 -9.09 20.38
CA LYS A 164 -17.84 -10.01 21.50
C LYS A 164 -16.41 -9.98 22.01
N GLU A 165 -15.48 -9.61 21.15
CA GLU A 165 -14.03 -9.64 21.43
C GLU A 165 -13.43 -8.23 21.59
N LYS A 166 -14.25 -7.16 21.54
CA LYS A 166 -13.76 -5.78 21.51
C LYS A 166 -12.85 -5.41 22.68
N ASP A 167 -13.12 -5.92 23.90
CA ASP A 167 -12.35 -5.57 25.09
C ASP A 167 -10.91 -6.08 25.02
N ILE A 168 -10.69 -7.30 24.46
CA ILE A 168 -9.34 -7.83 24.31
C ILE A 168 -8.58 -7.12 23.21
N PHE A 169 -9.25 -6.75 22.09
CA PHE A 169 -8.63 -5.93 21.04
C PHE A 169 -8.28 -4.53 21.57
N ALA A 170 -9.13 -3.92 22.39
CA ALA A 170 -8.83 -2.65 23.06
C ALA A 170 -7.59 -2.75 23.93
N THR A 171 -7.45 -3.85 24.68
CA THR A 171 -6.26 -4.12 25.48
C THR A 171 -5.01 -4.16 24.60
N VAL A 172 -5.02 -4.89 23.48
CA VAL A 172 -3.89 -4.98 22.56
C VAL A 172 -3.53 -3.60 21.99
N LEU A 173 -4.52 -2.84 21.52
CA LEU A 173 -4.29 -1.51 20.94
C LEU A 173 -3.70 -0.54 21.97
N ASN A 174 -4.22 -0.53 23.21
CA ASN A 174 -3.67 0.28 24.30
C ASN A 174 -2.22 -0.09 24.62
N GLN A 175 -1.85 -1.39 24.62
CA GLN A 175 -0.46 -1.79 24.84
C GLN A 175 0.46 -1.30 23.72
N ILE A 176 0.03 -1.38 22.47
CA ILE A 176 0.77 -0.82 21.35
C ILE A 176 0.94 0.70 21.50
N GLY A 177 -0.13 1.44 21.86
CA GLY A 177 -0.06 2.88 22.11
C GLY A 177 0.92 3.23 23.21
N ARG A 178 0.84 2.53 24.35
CA ARG A 178 1.76 2.70 25.48
C ARG A 178 3.22 2.45 25.09
N LEU A 179 3.49 1.39 24.34
CA LEU A 179 4.86 1.07 23.91
C LEU A 179 5.39 2.08 22.89
N ARG A 180 4.56 2.61 22.01
CA ARG A 180 4.93 3.69 21.08
C ARG A 180 5.28 4.97 21.82
N HIS A 181 4.55 5.33 22.89
CA HIS A 181 4.93 6.44 23.77
C HIS A 181 6.25 6.16 24.48
N ALA A 182 6.44 4.97 25.05
CA ALA A 182 7.71 4.60 25.66
C ALA A 182 8.89 4.68 24.68
N LYS A 183 8.69 4.24 23.42
CA LYS A 183 9.69 4.40 22.35
C LYS A 183 9.97 5.88 22.06
N SER A 184 8.93 6.71 22.01
CA SER A 184 9.04 8.16 21.84
C SER A 184 9.89 8.80 22.94
N ASP A 185 9.67 8.43 24.20
CA ASP A 185 10.43 8.94 25.34
C ASP A 185 11.92 8.55 25.26
N GLU A 186 12.22 7.30 24.89
CA GLU A 186 13.60 6.83 24.64
C GLU A 186 14.28 7.52 23.43
N MET A 187 13.49 8.07 22.50
CA MET A 187 13.94 8.85 21.33
C MET A 187 13.92 10.36 21.61
N GLU A 188 14.36 10.77 22.81
CA GLU A 188 14.45 12.19 23.23
C GLU A 188 13.10 12.94 23.15
N GLY A 189 11.99 12.24 23.36
CA GLY A 189 10.63 12.81 23.33
C GLY A 189 10.14 13.11 21.91
N THR A 190 10.73 12.51 20.87
CA THR A 190 10.26 12.70 19.50
C THR A 190 8.86 12.10 19.35
N GLU A 191 7.86 12.93 19.09
CA GLU A 191 6.46 12.51 18.97
C GLU A 191 6.26 11.40 17.92
N ILE A 192 5.28 10.51 18.16
CA ILE A 192 4.99 9.33 17.29
C ILE A 192 4.73 9.77 15.84
N LEU A 193 3.94 10.84 15.65
CA LEU A 193 3.69 11.39 14.30
C LEU A 193 4.96 11.91 13.64
N LYS A 194 5.80 12.59 14.38
CA LYS A 194 7.06 13.12 13.86
C LYS A 194 8.03 12.02 13.41
N GLN A 195 8.07 10.89 14.13
CA GLN A 195 8.83 9.71 13.70
C GLN A 195 8.33 9.20 12.33
N SER A 196 7.00 9.08 12.16
CA SER A 196 6.41 8.68 10.89
C SER A 196 6.68 9.68 9.76
N LEU A 197 6.61 10.98 10.03
CA LEU A 197 6.90 12.03 9.06
C LEU A 197 8.37 12.00 8.61
N GLN A 198 9.30 11.82 9.55
CA GLN A 198 10.72 11.67 9.24
C GLN A 198 11.00 10.45 8.36
N ALA A 199 10.37 9.31 8.68
CA ALA A 199 10.49 8.10 7.88
C ALA A 199 9.95 8.27 6.45
N ASN A 200 8.97 9.15 6.26
CA ASN A 200 8.37 9.43 4.95
C ASN A 200 8.95 10.66 4.23
N GLY A 201 9.90 11.35 4.85
CA GLY A 201 10.52 12.56 4.28
C GLY A 201 9.54 13.71 4.05
N ILE A 202 8.55 13.86 4.94
CA ILE A 202 7.47 14.85 4.89
C ILE A 202 7.52 15.74 6.12
N SER A 203 7.39 17.06 5.95
CA SER A 203 7.28 18.00 7.07
C SER A 203 5.85 18.06 7.64
N GLU A 204 5.71 18.50 8.87
CA GLU A 204 4.39 18.77 9.48
C GLU A 204 3.62 19.82 8.68
N THR A 205 4.30 20.81 8.10
CA THR A 205 3.68 21.84 7.27
C THR A 205 3.10 21.25 5.99
N ALA A 206 3.84 20.41 5.27
CA ALA A 206 3.36 19.75 4.05
C ALA A 206 2.14 18.85 4.35
N LEU A 207 2.21 18.03 5.43
CA LEU A 207 1.08 17.24 5.88
C LEU A 207 -0.14 18.10 6.22
N SER A 208 0.07 19.22 6.93
CA SER A 208 -1.00 20.14 7.32
C SER A 208 -1.66 20.77 6.09
N GLN A 209 -0.90 21.18 5.07
CA GLN A 209 -1.45 21.74 3.83
C GLN A 209 -2.21 20.70 3.01
N MET A 210 -1.73 19.48 2.98
CA MET A 210 -2.45 18.35 2.36
C MET A 210 -3.83 18.15 3.00
N TRP A 211 -3.90 18.11 4.33
CA TRP A 211 -5.18 17.95 5.03
C TRP A 211 -6.06 19.21 4.95
N ASN A 212 -5.48 20.40 4.93
CA ASN A 212 -6.21 21.64 4.70
C ASN A 212 -6.87 21.65 3.31
N ALA A 213 -6.16 21.27 2.26
CA ALA A 213 -6.74 21.13 0.92
C ALA A 213 -7.86 20.10 0.88
N THR A 214 -7.70 18.98 1.58
CA THR A 214 -8.74 17.96 1.73
C THR A 214 -10.00 18.54 2.38
N GLU A 215 -9.87 19.28 3.48
CA GLU A 215 -10.98 19.85 4.22
C GLU A 215 -11.73 20.91 3.41
N GLN A 216 -11.03 21.78 2.72
CA GLN A 216 -11.63 22.82 1.87
C GLN A 216 -12.42 22.23 0.69
N ASN A 217 -12.06 21.03 0.22
CA ASN A 217 -12.71 20.36 -0.91
C ASN A 217 -13.70 19.25 -0.48
N LEU A 218 -13.88 19.01 0.81
CA LEU A 218 -14.74 17.93 1.33
C LEU A 218 -16.18 18.03 0.82
N THR A 219 -16.73 19.25 0.73
CA THR A 219 -18.11 19.49 0.28
C THR A 219 -18.39 18.86 -1.09
N LYS A 220 -17.45 18.90 -2.02
CA LYS A 220 -17.64 18.32 -3.35
C LYS A 220 -17.68 16.79 -3.31
N LEU A 221 -16.84 16.18 -2.48
CA LEU A 221 -16.88 14.73 -2.24
C LEU A 221 -18.19 14.31 -1.56
N VAL A 222 -18.71 15.11 -0.64
CA VAL A 222 -20.02 14.90 -0.03
C VAL A 222 -21.15 14.98 -1.07
N ILE A 223 -21.08 15.92 -2.03
CA ILE A 223 -22.02 15.96 -3.15
C ILE A 223 -21.95 14.67 -3.99
N ALA A 224 -20.75 14.17 -4.25
CA ALA A 224 -20.57 12.90 -4.94
C ALA A 224 -21.21 11.73 -4.16
N LEU A 225 -21.03 11.68 -2.82
CA LEU A 225 -21.74 10.69 -1.97
C LEU A 225 -23.26 10.75 -2.15
N ASN A 226 -23.83 11.94 -2.26
CA ASN A 226 -25.27 12.10 -2.51
C ASN A 226 -25.69 11.53 -3.88
N GLY A 227 -24.85 11.62 -4.89
CA GLY A 227 -25.08 10.97 -6.20
C GLY A 227 -25.18 9.44 -6.10
N TYR A 228 -24.46 8.82 -5.17
CA TYR A 228 -24.53 7.37 -4.89
C TYR A 228 -25.81 6.93 -4.16
N LYS A 229 -26.56 7.84 -3.56
CA LYS A 229 -27.80 7.49 -2.85
C LYS A 229 -28.90 6.94 -3.78
N LYS A 230 -28.88 7.23 -5.07
CA LYS A 230 -29.87 6.76 -6.09
C LYS A 230 -31.33 6.83 -5.61
N GLY A 231 -31.71 7.98 -5.06
CA GLY A 231 -33.07 8.19 -4.53
C GLY A 231 -33.32 7.67 -3.12
N LYS A 232 -32.36 7.05 -2.45
CA LYS A 232 -32.41 6.77 -1.00
C LYS A 232 -32.13 8.06 -0.22
N ASN A 233 -32.72 8.17 0.97
CA ASN A 233 -32.45 9.32 1.84
C ASN A 233 -31.00 9.33 2.38
N SER A 234 -30.42 8.14 2.58
CA SER A 234 -29.05 7.95 3.07
C SER A 234 -28.52 6.58 2.67
N ILE A 235 -27.22 6.39 2.79
CA ILE A 235 -26.52 5.10 2.63
C ILE A 235 -25.70 4.79 3.88
N THR A 236 -25.51 3.51 4.16
CA THR A 236 -24.64 3.05 5.24
C THR A 236 -23.17 3.04 4.79
N TRP A 237 -22.23 2.97 5.74
CA TRP A 237 -20.80 2.77 5.44
C TRP A 237 -20.59 1.50 4.60
N HIS A 238 -21.29 0.41 4.92
CA HIS A 238 -21.18 -0.84 4.20
C HIS A 238 -21.65 -0.70 2.74
N GLU A 239 -22.81 -0.07 2.50
CA GLU A 239 -23.31 0.18 1.15
C GLU A 239 -22.33 1.01 0.32
N LEU A 240 -21.71 2.04 0.93
CA LEU A 240 -20.70 2.85 0.25
C LEU A 240 -19.48 2.03 -0.14
N MET A 241 -18.95 1.23 0.78
CA MET A 241 -17.74 0.44 0.54
C MET A 241 -17.96 -0.72 -0.43
N THR A 242 -19.17 -1.24 -0.51
CA THR A 242 -19.54 -2.35 -1.40
C THR A 242 -20.19 -1.91 -2.70
N TRP A 243 -20.20 -0.60 -2.97
CA TRP A 243 -20.81 -0.06 -4.18
C TRP A 243 -20.14 -0.60 -5.44
N LYS A 244 -20.96 -1.19 -6.34
CA LYS A 244 -20.54 -1.61 -7.68
C LYS A 244 -21.55 -1.05 -8.70
N GLU A 245 -21.09 -0.58 -9.85
CA GLU A 245 -21.96 -0.33 -10.98
C GLU A 245 -22.37 -1.65 -11.63
N SER A 246 -23.62 -1.73 -12.11
CA SER A 246 -24.29 -2.97 -12.51
C SER A 246 -23.78 -3.64 -13.79
N ASN A 247 -22.83 -3.02 -14.52
CA ASN A 247 -22.28 -3.54 -15.77
C ASN A 247 -20.76 -3.68 -15.66
N GLU A 248 -20.31 -4.88 -15.31
CA GLU A 248 -18.88 -5.19 -15.36
C GLU A 248 -18.44 -5.39 -16.81
N THR A 249 -17.83 -4.36 -17.38
CA THR A 249 -17.15 -4.48 -18.67
C THR A 249 -15.81 -5.15 -18.44
N VAL A 250 -15.58 -6.31 -19.05
CA VAL A 250 -14.29 -7.00 -19.02
C VAL A 250 -13.29 -6.25 -19.90
N ILE A 251 -12.19 -5.81 -19.31
CA ILE A 251 -11.10 -5.13 -19.98
C ILE A 251 -10.02 -6.17 -20.31
N PRO A 252 -9.74 -6.42 -21.60
CA PRO A 252 -8.69 -7.37 -21.98
C PRO A 252 -7.30 -6.89 -21.47
N PHE A 253 -6.47 -7.82 -21.03
CA PHE A 253 -5.10 -7.54 -20.56
C PHE A 253 -4.29 -6.71 -21.57
N SER A 254 -4.42 -7.02 -22.87
CA SER A 254 -3.78 -6.28 -23.95
C SER A 254 -4.20 -4.80 -24.05
N VAL A 255 -5.40 -4.46 -23.57
CA VAL A 255 -5.89 -3.06 -23.56
C VAL A 255 -5.33 -2.35 -22.33
N ALA A 256 -5.26 -3.03 -21.18
CA ALA A 256 -4.74 -2.47 -19.94
C ALA A 256 -3.26 -2.03 -20.05
N VAL A 257 -2.45 -2.72 -20.87
CA VAL A 257 -0.99 -2.43 -21.00
C VAL A 257 -0.62 -1.57 -22.22
N LYS A 258 -1.56 -1.26 -23.13
CA LYS A 258 -1.21 -0.76 -24.48
C LYS A 258 -1.02 0.75 -24.57
N ASN A 259 -1.48 1.54 -23.61
CA ASN A 259 -1.68 2.98 -23.85
C ASN A 259 -1.22 3.89 -22.71
N ILE A 260 -0.15 3.48 -22.06
CA ILE A 260 0.67 4.34 -21.22
C ILE A 260 1.65 5.10 -22.13
N ASP A 261 2.52 5.93 -21.61
CA ASP A 261 3.65 6.49 -22.32
C ASP A 261 4.40 5.42 -23.14
N GLU A 262 5.00 5.78 -24.29
CA GLU A 262 5.64 4.80 -25.20
C GLU A 262 6.74 3.98 -24.51
N GLU A 263 7.55 4.62 -23.64
CA GLU A 263 8.58 3.92 -22.86
C GLU A 263 7.97 2.98 -21.82
N LEU A 264 6.91 3.40 -21.13
CA LEU A 264 6.20 2.58 -20.15
C LEU A 264 5.45 1.41 -20.81
N ALA A 265 4.84 1.64 -21.97
CA ALA A 265 4.21 0.58 -22.75
C ALA A 265 5.23 -0.48 -23.18
N GLN A 266 6.40 -0.05 -23.64
CA GLN A 266 7.49 -0.94 -23.99
C GLN A 266 8.02 -1.72 -22.77
N PHE A 267 8.15 -1.05 -21.62
CA PHE A 267 8.53 -1.69 -20.36
C PHE A 267 7.53 -2.78 -19.94
N ALA A 268 6.24 -2.46 -19.95
CA ALA A 268 5.19 -3.44 -19.61
C ALA A 268 5.19 -4.63 -20.58
N GLN A 269 5.38 -4.40 -21.89
CA GLN A 269 5.53 -5.48 -22.88
C GLN A 269 6.77 -6.33 -22.60
N ASN A 270 7.88 -5.73 -22.21
CA ASN A 270 9.09 -6.44 -21.84
C ASN A 270 8.88 -7.27 -20.57
N ALA A 271 8.20 -6.75 -19.56
CA ALA A 271 7.85 -7.49 -18.34
C ALA A 271 7.04 -8.75 -18.65
N ILE A 272 6.05 -8.64 -19.55
CA ILE A 272 5.25 -9.76 -20.01
C ILE A 272 6.10 -10.77 -20.78
N ALA A 273 6.89 -10.31 -21.77
CA ALA A 273 7.70 -11.17 -22.63
C ALA A 273 8.78 -11.93 -21.87
N ASN A 274 9.26 -11.37 -20.76
CA ASN A 274 10.29 -11.96 -19.90
C ASN A 274 9.72 -12.78 -18.72
N GLY A 275 8.41 -13.00 -18.65
CA GLY A 275 7.81 -13.83 -17.61
C GLY A 275 7.92 -13.22 -16.20
N TRP A 276 7.75 -11.91 -16.08
CA TRP A 276 7.80 -11.22 -14.77
C TRP A 276 6.47 -11.28 -14.02
N ILE A 277 5.36 -11.54 -14.74
CA ILE A 277 4.00 -11.42 -14.22
C ILE A 277 3.35 -12.78 -14.09
N ASP A 278 2.83 -13.06 -12.90
CA ASP A 278 1.88 -14.14 -12.63
C ASP A 278 0.49 -13.52 -12.45
N ALA A 279 -0.34 -13.61 -13.49
CA ALA A 279 -1.67 -12.99 -13.51
C ALA A 279 -2.80 -14.03 -13.38
N GLU A 280 -2.49 -15.30 -13.09
CA GLU A 280 -3.48 -16.36 -13.00
C GLU A 280 -4.45 -16.13 -11.82
N PRO A 281 -5.77 -16.15 -12.07
CA PRO A 281 -6.75 -16.07 -10.99
C PRO A 281 -6.85 -17.42 -10.26
N ARG A 282 -6.13 -17.57 -9.16
CA ARG A 282 -6.16 -18.76 -8.28
C ARG A 282 -6.86 -18.44 -6.96
N ASP A 283 -7.57 -19.39 -6.38
CA ASP A 283 -8.34 -19.20 -5.15
C ASP A 283 -7.46 -18.94 -3.92
N ASN A 284 -6.22 -19.45 -3.93
CA ASN A 284 -5.25 -19.22 -2.86
C ASN A 284 -4.50 -17.89 -2.96
N LYS A 285 -4.60 -17.15 -4.09
CA LYS A 285 -4.03 -15.81 -4.18
C LYS A 285 -4.83 -14.83 -3.34
N PRO A 286 -4.17 -14.00 -2.52
CA PRO A 286 -4.83 -12.95 -1.78
C PRO A 286 -5.43 -11.91 -2.75
N PRO A 287 -6.48 -11.18 -2.33
CA PRO A 287 -6.96 -10.01 -3.05
C PRO A 287 -5.84 -8.95 -3.18
N GLY A 288 -5.76 -8.28 -4.34
CA GLY A 288 -4.73 -7.32 -4.63
C GLY A 288 -3.57 -7.92 -5.42
N GLY A 289 -2.38 -7.39 -5.22
CA GLY A 289 -1.15 -7.83 -5.87
C GLY A 289 0.07 -7.48 -5.03
N PHE A 290 1.22 -7.86 -5.52
CA PHE A 290 2.50 -7.38 -5.03
C PHE A 290 3.54 -7.35 -6.15
N CYS A 291 4.53 -6.48 -5.98
CA CYS A 291 5.70 -6.40 -6.83
C CYS A 291 6.97 -6.46 -5.97
N VAL A 292 7.88 -7.36 -6.30
CA VAL A 292 9.20 -7.43 -5.64
C VAL A 292 10.33 -7.19 -6.64
N PRO A 293 11.35 -6.40 -6.28
CA PRO A 293 12.47 -6.10 -7.15
C PRO A 293 13.57 -7.16 -7.12
N PHE A 294 14.25 -7.29 -8.24
CA PHE A 294 15.51 -8.00 -8.37
C PHE A 294 16.55 -7.04 -8.98
N PHE A 295 17.08 -6.16 -8.16
CA PHE A 295 17.90 -5.03 -8.60
C PHE A 295 19.14 -5.45 -9.40
N SER A 296 19.80 -6.55 -9.02
CA SER A 296 20.97 -7.07 -9.74
C SER A 296 20.64 -7.52 -11.17
N GLU A 297 19.42 -8.01 -11.39
CA GLU A 297 18.89 -8.42 -12.70
C GLU A 297 18.19 -7.30 -13.45
N LYS A 298 17.90 -6.17 -12.80
CA LYS A 298 17.06 -5.07 -13.32
C LYS A 298 15.67 -5.57 -13.72
N GLU A 299 15.15 -6.51 -12.98
CA GLU A 299 13.85 -7.16 -13.18
C GLU A 299 12.98 -7.02 -11.93
N SER A 300 11.70 -7.34 -12.07
CA SER A 300 10.77 -7.49 -10.95
C SER A 300 9.95 -8.77 -11.10
N ARG A 301 9.25 -9.17 -10.06
CA ARG A 301 8.18 -10.19 -10.16
C ARG A 301 6.91 -9.61 -9.58
N ILE A 302 5.84 -9.78 -10.35
CA ILE A 302 4.51 -9.26 -10.06
C ILE A 302 3.56 -10.43 -9.90
N SER A 303 2.84 -10.50 -8.78
CA SER A 303 1.72 -11.41 -8.58
C SER A 303 0.43 -10.61 -8.50
N ILE A 304 -0.54 -10.96 -9.33
CA ILE A 304 -1.88 -10.38 -9.33
C ILE A 304 -2.92 -11.46 -9.65
N ARG A 305 -4.17 -11.19 -9.28
CA ARG A 305 -5.32 -11.96 -9.75
C ARG A 305 -6.02 -11.14 -10.84
N TYR A 306 -5.78 -11.48 -12.13
CA TYR A 306 -6.35 -10.73 -13.24
C TYR A 306 -7.57 -11.44 -13.82
N ASP A 307 -8.75 -10.85 -13.64
CA ASP A 307 -10.03 -11.35 -14.14
C ASP A 307 -10.67 -10.42 -15.19
N GLY A 308 -10.00 -9.31 -15.52
CA GLY A 308 -10.48 -8.31 -16.48
C GLY A 308 -11.42 -7.26 -15.88
N THR A 309 -11.72 -7.32 -14.58
CA THR A 309 -12.45 -6.26 -13.89
C THR A 309 -11.63 -4.96 -13.84
N ILE A 310 -12.31 -3.84 -13.63
CA ILE A 310 -11.64 -2.53 -13.45
C ILE A 310 -10.64 -2.60 -12.29
N ASP A 311 -10.99 -3.30 -11.20
CA ASP A 311 -10.10 -3.47 -10.06
C ASP A 311 -8.84 -4.27 -10.42
N SER A 312 -8.94 -5.34 -11.23
CA SER A 312 -7.77 -6.10 -11.66
C SER A 312 -6.87 -5.32 -12.62
N VAL A 313 -7.45 -4.45 -13.47
CA VAL A 313 -6.69 -3.51 -14.32
C VAL A 313 -5.92 -2.50 -13.47
N ARG A 314 -6.57 -1.97 -12.44
CA ARG A 314 -5.95 -1.06 -11.48
C ARG A 314 -4.77 -1.71 -10.77
N VAL A 315 -4.99 -2.92 -10.20
CA VAL A 315 -3.92 -3.65 -9.51
C VAL A 315 -2.74 -3.90 -10.45
N LEU A 316 -3.00 -4.31 -11.70
CA LEU A 316 -1.95 -4.47 -12.70
C LEU A 316 -1.17 -3.16 -12.93
N ALA A 317 -1.87 -2.04 -13.07
CA ALA A 317 -1.26 -0.73 -13.24
C ALA A 317 -0.40 -0.34 -12.04
N HIS A 318 -0.89 -0.57 -10.84
CA HIS A 318 -0.21 -0.34 -9.57
C HIS A 318 1.11 -1.10 -9.50
N GLU A 319 1.07 -2.41 -9.69
CA GLU A 319 2.26 -3.26 -9.60
C GLU A 319 3.27 -2.98 -10.74
N LEU A 320 2.79 -2.63 -11.93
CA LEU A 320 3.67 -2.16 -13.02
C LEU A 320 4.32 -0.81 -12.68
N GLY A 321 3.64 0.06 -11.94
CA GLY A 321 4.19 1.31 -11.43
C GLY A 321 5.36 1.06 -10.46
N HIS A 322 5.20 0.12 -9.52
CA HIS A 322 6.30 -0.32 -8.66
C HIS A 322 7.46 -0.94 -9.47
N ALA A 323 7.15 -1.83 -10.41
CA ALA A 323 8.18 -2.46 -11.24
C ALA A 323 8.98 -1.45 -12.05
N TRP A 324 8.32 -0.43 -12.62
CA TRP A 324 8.99 0.68 -13.31
C TRP A 324 9.88 1.48 -12.38
N HIS A 325 9.37 1.82 -11.20
CA HIS A 325 10.13 2.53 -10.18
C HIS A 325 11.42 1.77 -9.81
N PHE A 326 11.29 0.50 -9.48
CA PHE A 326 12.43 -0.35 -9.16
C PHE A 326 13.42 -0.50 -10.32
N TYR A 327 12.90 -0.61 -11.55
CA TYR A 327 13.74 -0.64 -12.74
C TYR A 327 14.56 0.66 -12.89
N VAL A 328 13.92 1.83 -12.74
CA VAL A 328 14.59 3.12 -12.82
C VAL A 328 15.66 3.26 -11.73
N MET A 329 15.36 2.84 -10.49
CA MET A 329 16.34 2.80 -9.40
C MET A 329 17.50 1.86 -9.70
N SER A 330 17.25 0.70 -10.32
CA SER A 330 18.27 -0.32 -10.65
C SER A 330 19.25 0.11 -11.73
N LEU A 331 19.01 1.22 -12.41
CA LEU A 331 19.99 1.78 -13.36
C LEU A 331 21.25 2.30 -12.67
N GLU A 332 21.20 2.52 -11.37
CA GLU A 332 22.38 2.76 -10.54
C GLU A 332 22.94 1.45 -9.98
N GLN A 333 24.27 1.32 -9.96
CA GLN A 333 24.96 0.03 -9.67
C GLN A 333 24.87 -0.45 -8.21
N SER A 334 24.43 0.40 -7.28
CA SER A 334 24.46 0.11 -5.83
C SER A 334 23.10 0.10 -5.14
N THR A 335 22.01 0.00 -5.90
CA THR A 335 20.66 0.04 -5.31
C THR A 335 20.37 -1.23 -4.52
N THR A 336 19.96 -1.05 -3.25
CA THR A 336 19.57 -2.10 -2.31
C THR A 336 18.63 -1.51 -1.26
N PHE A 337 17.70 -2.30 -0.71
CA PHE A 337 16.79 -1.85 0.36
C PHE A 337 17.28 -2.20 1.78
N LEU A 338 18.29 -3.02 1.95
CA LEU A 338 18.77 -3.35 3.29
C LEU A 338 19.39 -2.16 4.03
N ASP A 339 19.88 -1.18 3.29
CA ASP A 339 20.48 0.04 3.84
C ASP A 339 19.60 1.29 3.66
N ASP A 340 18.77 1.32 2.62
CA ASP A 340 17.97 2.50 2.26
C ASP A 340 16.50 2.10 2.15
N TYR A 341 15.75 2.39 3.22
CA TYR A 341 14.29 2.21 3.22
C TYR A 341 13.65 3.16 2.21
N LEU A 342 12.91 2.63 1.24
CA LEU A 342 12.12 3.45 0.34
C LEU A 342 10.90 3.99 1.09
N PRO A 343 10.78 5.31 1.33
CA PRO A 343 9.63 5.87 2.01
C PRO A 343 8.32 5.52 1.29
N MET A 344 7.29 5.14 2.05
CA MET A 344 5.97 4.81 1.48
C MET A 344 5.37 5.97 0.68
N SER A 345 5.62 7.21 1.09
CA SER A 345 5.22 8.43 0.37
C SER A 345 5.71 8.47 -1.07
N THR A 346 6.90 7.95 -1.35
CA THR A 346 7.47 7.90 -2.71
C THR A 346 7.19 6.60 -3.42
N ALA A 347 7.22 5.47 -2.72
CA ALA A 347 6.89 4.17 -3.28
C ALA A 347 5.46 4.14 -3.85
N GLU A 348 4.48 4.54 -3.03
CA GLU A 348 3.07 4.56 -3.41
C GLU A 348 2.73 5.69 -4.40
N SER A 349 3.51 6.78 -4.41
CA SER A 349 3.31 7.83 -5.41
C SER A 349 3.52 7.33 -6.84
N ALA A 350 4.52 6.46 -7.06
CA ALA A 350 4.79 5.90 -8.38
C ALA A 350 3.68 4.97 -8.84
N SER A 351 3.24 4.04 -7.99
CA SER A 351 2.20 3.08 -8.31
C SER A 351 0.84 3.75 -8.56
N ILE A 352 0.44 4.70 -7.70
CA ILE A 352 -0.82 5.44 -7.84
C ILE A 352 -0.80 6.38 -9.05
N PHE A 353 0.36 6.95 -9.39
CA PHE A 353 0.51 7.72 -10.62
C PHE A 353 0.17 6.87 -11.86
N PHE A 354 0.69 5.65 -11.94
CA PHE A 354 0.40 4.72 -13.03
C PHE A 354 -1.08 4.32 -13.08
N GLU A 355 -1.68 3.99 -11.92
CA GLU A 355 -3.12 3.75 -11.85
C GLU A 355 -3.90 4.91 -12.47
N THR A 356 -3.61 6.12 -12.04
CA THR A 356 -4.34 7.32 -12.45
C THR A 356 -4.17 7.60 -13.95
N VAL A 357 -2.97 7.41 -14.50
CA VAL A 357 -2.70 7.56 -15.93
C VAL A 357 -3.51 6.56 -16.76
N ILE A 358 -3.51 5.27 -16.38
CA ILE A 358 -4.26 4.23 -17.09
C ILE A 358 -5.76 4.49 -17.02
N MET A 359 -6.27 4.81 -15.84
CA MET A 359 -7.71 5.06 -15.69
C MET A 359 -8.16 6.30 -16.46
N ASN A 360 -7.39 7.38 -16.45
CA ASN A 360 -7.68 8.56 -17.26
C ASN A 360 -7.68 8.22 -18.76
N TYR A 361 -6.72 7.41 -19.21
CA TYR A 361 -6.68 6.98 -20.61
C TYR A 361 -7.94 6.17 -20.99
N LEU A 362 -8.35 5.20 -20.17
CA LEU A 362 -9.55 4.40 -20.43
C LEU A 362 -10.82 5.27 -20.47
N ILE A 363 -10.95 6.23 -19.56
CA ILE A 363 -12.07 7.19 -19.54
C ILE A 363 -12.10 8.04 -20.82
N GLN A 364 -10.95 8.50 -21.30
CA GLN A 364 -10.86 9.38 -22.48
C GLN A 364 -11.06 8.64 -23.81
N THR A 365 -10.76 7.34 -23.86
CA THR A 365 -10.75 6.57 -25.12
C THR A 365 -11.95 5.65 -25.30
N THR A 366 -12.78 5.47 -24.27
CA THR A 366 -13.98 4.66 -24.40
C THR A 366 -15.13 5.46 -25.03
N ASP A 367 -15.74 4.88 -26.08
CA ASP A 367 -16.99 5.39 -26.67
C ASP A 367 -18.24 4.84 -25.96
N CYS A 368 -18.07 3.86 -25.04
CA CYS A 368 -19.16 3.25 -24.31
C CYS A 368 -19.51 4.06 -23.04
N VAL A 369 -20.69 4.68 -23.04
CA VAL A 369 -21.16 5.50 -21.91
C VAL A 369 -21.21 4.72 -20.60
N GLU A 370 -21.70 3.48 -20.62
CA GLU A 370 -21.77 2.64 -19.41
C GLU A 370 -20.37 2.31 -18.86
N MET A 371 -19.42 2.02 -19.75
CA MET A 371 -18.02 1.81 -19.34
C MET A 371 -17.42 3.09 -18.75
N LYS A 372 -17.65 4.24 -19.39
CA LYS A 372 -17.18 5.54 -18.90
C LYS A 372 -17.74 5.85 -17.50
N LYS A 373 -19.03 5.62 -17.32
CA LYS A 373 -19.72 5.78 -16.03
C LYS A 373 -19.11 4.86 -14.97
N SER A 374 -18.87 3.59 -15.28
CA SER A 374 -18.25 2.63 -14.36
C SER A 374 -16.83 3.03 -13.96
N LEU A 375 -16.02 3.50 -14.91
CA LEU A 375 -14.66 3.99 -14.65
C LEU A 375 -14.65 5.25 -13.78
N LEU A 376 -15.55 6.22 -14.05
CA LEU A 376 -15.69 7.43 -13.24
C LEU A 376 -16.18 7.10 -11.83
N SER A 377 -17.22 6.25 -11.72
CA SER A 377 -17.74 5.77 -10.43
C SER A 377 -16.63 5.11 -9.60
N TRP A 378 -15.85 4.22 -10.23
CA TRP A 378 -14.72 3.60 -9.58
C TRP A 378 -13.68 4.62 -9.09
N LYS A 379 -13.33 5.61 -9.91
CA LYS A 379 -12.36 6.66 -9.58
C LYS A 379 -12.84 7.51 -8.40
N ILE A 380 -14.13 7.86 -8.36
CA ILE A 380 -14.74 8.61 -7.26
C ILE A 380 -14.74 7.77 -5.96
N ARG A 381 -15.06 6.47 -6.05
CA ARG A 381 -14.98 5.55 -4.90
C ARG A 381 -13.56 5.49 -4.32
N ASN A 382 -12.54 5.48 -5.17
CA ASN A 382 -11.15 5.58 -4.71
C ASN A 382 -10.85 6.90 -4.02
N SER A 383 -11.44 8.02 -4.48
CA SER A 383 -11.32 9.30 -3.77
C SER A 383 -11.95 9.20 -2.37
N PHE A 384 -13.09 8.51 -2.18
CA PHE A 384 -13.65 8.28 -0.85
C PHE A 384 -12.68 7.46 0.04
N ASN A 385 -12.02 6.45 -0.52
CA ASN A 385 -11.06 5.65 0.22
C ASN A 385 -9.81 6.46 0.59
N TYR A 386 -9.11 7.03 -0.40
CA TYR A 386 -7.83 7.71 -0.18
C TYR A 386 -7.96 9.05 0.56
N VAL A 387 -9.09 9.76 0.39
CA VAL A 387 -9.27 11.10 0.96
C VAL A 387 -10.11 11.08 2.23
N MET A 388 -11.22 10.30 2.28
CA MET A 388 -12.12 10.29 3.42
C MET A 388 -11.77 9.17 4.43
N ALA A 389 -11.71 7.89 3.98
CA ALA A 389 -11.44 6.78 4.90
C ALA A 389 -10.05 6.84 5.53
N ILE A 390 -9.03 7.21 4.74
CA ILE A 390 -7.67 7.37 5.28
C ILE A 390 -7.58 8.59 6.21
N ARG A 391 -8.30 9.69 5.91
CA ARG A 391 -8.39 10.82 6.85
C ARG A 391 -9.01 10.38 8.19
N ALA A 392 -10.08 9.59 8.16
CA ALA A 392 -10.67 9.02 9.37
C ALA A 392 -9.65 8.17 10.15
N SER A 393 -8.90 7.30 9.45
CA SER A 393 -7.86 6.47 10.06
C SER A 393 -6.73 7.30 10.67
N PHE A 394 -6.28 8.35 9.98
CA PHE A 394 -5.26 9.26 10.48
C PHE A 394 -5.71 10.02 11.74
N GLN A 395 -6.94 10.58 11.72
CA GLN A 395 -7.51 11.27 12.86
C GLN A 395 -7.75 10.32 14.03
N PHE A 396 -8.15 9.08 13.77
CA PHE A 396 -8.29 8.05 14.78
C PHE A 396 -6.96 7.80 15.51
N GLU A 397 -5.87 7.52 14.78
CA GLU A 397 -4.56 7.28 15.40
C GLU A 397 -4.07 8.50 16.18
N LYS A 398 -4.23 9.70 15.60
CA LYS A 398 -3.81 10.95 16.25
C LYS A 398 -4.52 11.14 17.59
N GLN A 399 -5.85 11.06 17.61
CA GLN A 399 -6.62 11.26 18.83
C GLN A 399 -6.41 10.10 19.82
N PHE A 400 -6.35 8.85 19.33
CA PHE A 400 -6.08 7.69 20.17
C PHE A 400 -4.75 7.83 20.91
N TYR A 401 -3.66 8.23 20.23
CA TYR A 401 -2.37 8.42 20.90
C TYR A 401 -2.40 9.58 21.89
N GLU A 402 -3.10 10.68 21.60
CA GLU A 402 -3.25 11.77 22.56
C GLU A 402 -4.02 11.33 23.83
N GLU A 403 -5.15 10.64 23.65
CA GLU A 403 -5.98 10.20 24.78
C GLU A 403 -5.32 9.08 25.59
N CYS A 404 -4.62 8.14 24.95
CA CYS A 404 -3.96 7.04 25.66
C CYS A 404 -2.72 7.45 26.48
N LYS A 405 -2.22 8.69 26.36
CA LYS A 405 -1.21 9.25 27.26
C LYS A 405 -1.71 9.32 28.69
N GLU A 406 -2.98 9.64 28.88
CA GLU A 406 -3.59 9.79 30.21
C GLU A 406 -3.99 8.44 30.82
N GLY A 407 -4.02 7.39 30.04
CA GLY A 407 -4.36 6.03 30.47
C GLY A 407 -5.00 5.18 29.37
N PRO A 408 -5.24 3.90 29.63
CA PRO A 408 -5.88 3.02 28.65
C PRO A 408 -7.35 3.40 28.43
N LEU A 409 -7.76 3.44 27.15
CA LEU A 409 -9.15 3.65 26.78
C LEU A 409 -9.94 2.33 26.84
N SER A 410 -11.18 2.39 27.28
CA SER A 410 -12.11 1.27 27.16
C SER A 410 -12.49 1.00 25.70
N ALA A 411 -12.96 -0.21 25.40
CA ALA A 411 -13.45 -0.54 24.07
C ALA A 411 -14.57 0.40 23.59
N ASP A 412 -15.46 0.84 24.50
CA ASP A 412 -16.56 1.75 24.19
C ASP A 412 -16.07 3.19 23.86
N GLU A 413 -14.98 3.64 24.49
CA GLU A 413 -14.34 4.92 24.17
C GLU A 413 -13.67 4.86 22.79
N ILE A 414 -12.94 3.77 22.49
CA ILE A 414 -12.32 3.55 21.20
C ILE A 414 -13.38 3.45 20.07
N GLU A 415 -14.49 2.76 20.34
CA GLU A 415 -15.63 2.67 19.42
C GLU A 415 -16.23 4.06 19.13
N LYS A 416 -16.49 4.86 20.16
CA LYS A 416 -17.00 6.24 20.01
C LYS A 416 -16.05 7.11 19.22
N LEU A 417 -14.75 7.03 19.50
CA LEU A 417 -13.72 7.74 18.74
C LEU A 417 -13.72 7.32 17.28
N SER A 418 -13.77 6.01 17.00
CA SER A 418 -13.82 5.47 15.64
C SER A 418 -15.02 6.00 14.84
N ILE A 419 -16.21 6.06 15.47
CA ILE A 419 -17.41 6.61 14.84
C ILE A 419 -17.30 8.12 14.63
N LEU A 420 -16.76 8.86 15.61
CA LEU A 420 -16.62 10.32 15.54
C LEU A 420 -15.77 10.74 14.34
N VAL A 421 -14.58 10.17 14.20
CA VAL A 421 -13.67 10.53 13.10
C VAL A 421 -14.21 10.15 11.71
N GLN A 422 -15.01 9.07 11.64
CA GLN A 422 -15.71 8.72 10.41
C GLN A 422 -16.81 9.75 10.08
N LYS A 423 -17.59 10.19 11.07
CA LYS A 423 -18.60 11.24 10.88
C LYS A 423 -17.98 12.51 10.31
N GLU A 424 -16.87 12.96 10.87
CA GLU A 424 -16.14 14.13 10.39
C GLU A 424 -15.61 13.92 8.96
N ALA A 425 -15.00 12.77 8.69
CA ALA A 425 -14.41 12.48 7.39
C ALA A 425 -15.44 12.35 6.27
N TYR A 426 -16.63 11.82 6.55
CA TYR A 426 -17.72 11.66 5.57
C TYR A 426 -18.77 12.79 5.62
N GLY A 427 -18.49 13.91 6.31
CA GLY A 427 -19.40 15.05 6.39
C GLY A 427 -20.73 14.75 7.08
N ASN A 428 -20.77 13.72 7.92
CA ASN A 428 -21.97 13.22 8.62
C ASN A 428 -23.11 12.76 7.69
N GLU A 429 -22.78 12.31 6.46
CA GLU A 429 -23.77 11.97 5.41
C GLU A 429 -24.18 10.49 5.38
N LEU A 430 -23.50 9.63 6.13
CA LEU A 430 -23.86 8.22 6.23
C LEU A 430 -24.87 7.99 7.38
N SER A 431 -25.85 7.10 7.15
CA SER A 431 -26.81 6.73 8.19
C SER A 431 -26.23 5.83 9.27
N GLU A 432 -25.22 5.03 8.91
CA GLU A 432 -24.52 4.12 9.80
C GLU A 432 -23.04 4.13 9.49
N TYR A 433 -22.21 4.06 10.54
CA TYR A 433 -20.76 3.99 10.50
C TYR A 433 -20.27 2.65 11.04
N GLN A 434 -19.11 2.17 10.60
CA GLN A 434 -18.56 0.91 11.09
C GLN A 434 -17.83 1.12 12.43
N PRO A 435 -18.37 0.61 13.56
CA PRO A 435 -17.81 0.88 14.88
C PRO A 435 -16.44 0.23 15.09
N PHE A 436 -16.17 -0.89 14.39
CA PHE A 436 -14.98 -1.74 14.59
C PHE A 436 -13.95 -1.64 13.47
N VAL A 437 -13.85 -0.50 12.76
CA VAL A 437 -12.76 -0.24 11.79
C VAL A 437 -11.41 -0.45 12.45
N TRP A 438 -11.25 0.02 13.69
CA TRP A 438 -10.02 -0.12 14.47
C TRP A 438 -9.62 -1.58 14.77
N MET A 439 -10.57 -2.52 14.81
CA MET A 439 -10.28 -3.95 14.95
C MET A 439 -10.01 -4.64 13.61
N LYS A 440 -10.58 -4.12 12.52
CA LYS A 440 -10.48 -4.72 11.18
C LYS A 440 -9.17 -4.37 10.48
N TYR A 441 -8.62 -3.20 10.70
CA TYR A 441 -7.46 -2.66 10.02
C TYR A 441 -6.17 -3.02 10.77
N ILE A 442 -5.41 -3.97 10.19
CA ILE A 442 -4.11 -4.40 10.72
C ILE A 442 -3.13 -3.22 10.87
N GLN A 443 -3.29 -2.19 10.06
CA GLN A 443 -2.43 -1.00 10.01
C GLN A 443 -2.26 -0.32 11.37
N PHE A 444 -3.27 -0.37 12.23
CA PHE A 444 -3.19 0.19 13.59
C PHE A 444 -2.29 -0.63 14.53
N TYR A 445 -2.01 -1.89 14.17
CA TYR A 445 -1.29 -2.87 14.99
C TYR A 445 0.11 -3.19 14.48
N ILE A 446 0.53 -2.69 13.31
CA ILE A 446 1.87 -2.93 12.75
C ILE A 446 2.92 -2.33 13.68
N ALA A 447 3.84 -3.15 14.21
CA ALA A 447 4.79 -2.77 15.25
C ALA A 447 5.66 -1.56 14.87
N ASP A 448 6.19 -1.57 13.65
CA ASP A 448 7.26 -0.66 13.23
C ASP A 448 6.77 0.62 12.54
N VAL A 449 5.50 0.67 12.11
CA VAL A 449 4.99 1.75 11.25
C VAL A 449 3.71 2.36 11.81
N PRO A 450 3.81 3.32 12.75
CA PRO A 450 2.66 4.14 13.16
C PRO A 450 2.22 5.06 12.02
N PHE A 451 0.94 5.43 12.00
CA PHE A 451 0.36 6.27 10.96
C PHE A 451 0.56 5.71 9.54
N TYR A 452 0.37 4.41 9.37
CA TYR A 452 0.63 3.68 8.13
C TYR A 452 -0.07 4.26 6.89
N ASN A 453 -1.27 4.81 7.05
CA ASN A 453 -2.18 5.05 5.93
C ASN A 453 -2.01 6.40 5.22
N TYR A 454 -1.59 7.50 5.90
CA TYR A 454 -1.58 8.83 5.27
C TYR A 454 -0.62 8.95 4.06
N PRO A 455 0.48 8.18 3.92
CA PRO A 455 1.30 8.21 2.72
C PRO A 455 0.55 7.82 1.44
N TYR A 456 -0.52 7.04 1.56
CA TYR A 456 -1.39 6.71 0.42
C TYR A 456 -2.22 7.92 -0.02
N THR A 457 -2.75 8.72 0.91
CA THR A 457 -3.40 10.00 0.57
C THR A 457 -2.40 10.95 -0.06
N PHE A 458 -1.18 11.02 0.49
CA PHE A 458 -0.09 11.81 -0.08
C PHE A 458 0.18 11.42 -1.53
N GLY A 459 0.44 10.14 -1.79
CA GLY A 459 0.70 9.62 -3.13
C GLY A 459 -0.46 9.84 -4.10
N TYR A 460 -1.69 9.67 -3.62
CA TYR A 460 -2.91 9.87 -4.41
C TYR A 460 -3.05 11.34 -4.85
N LEU A 461 -3.00 12.29 -3.92
CA LEU A 461 -3.12 13.72 -4.23
C LEU A 461 -1.92 14.22 -5.05
N ALA A 462 -0.71 13.79 -4.71
CA ALA A 462 0.49 14.15 -5.46
C ALA A 462 0.41 13.65 -6.92
N SER A 463 -0.07 12.43 -7.14
CA SER A 463 -0.23 11.86 -8.49
C SER A 463 -1.20 12.67 -9.34
N PHE A 464 -2.36 13.06 -8.80
CA PHE A 464 -3.30 13.92 -9.52
C PHE A 464 -2.70 15.29 -9.87
N SER A 465 -2.00 15.92 -8.92
CA SER A 465 -1.35 17.21 -9.15
C SER A 465 -0.22 17.11 -10.18
N LEU A 466 0.59 16.06 -10.14
CA LEU A 466 1.66 15.80 -11.11
C LEU A 466 1.11 15.54 -12.51
N ILE A 467 -0.03 14.86 -12.64
CA ILE A 467 -0.68 14.65 -13.94
C ILE A 467 -1.16 15.98 -14.55
N GLU A 468 -1.70 16.90 -13.74
CA GLU A 468 -2.08 18.23 -14.23
C GLU A 468 -0.84 19.01 -14.72
N ILE A 469 0.27 18.92 -14.01
CA ILE A 469 1.55 19.53 -14.42
C ILE A 469 2.10 18.88 -15.69
N ALA A 470 1.96 17.56 -15.84
CA ALA A 470 2.41 16.83 -17.02
C ALA A 470 1.71 17.27 -18.31
N LYS A 471 0.46 17.77 -18.22
CA LYS A 471 -0.30 18.28 -19.39
C LYS A 471 0.35 19.51 -20.04
N GLU A 472 1.11 20.29 -19.28
CA GLU A 472 1.76 21.51 -19.79
C GLU A 472 2.93 21.18 -20.74
N ASN A 473 3.76 20.17 -20.41
CA ASN A 473 4.87 19.70 -21.26
C ASN A 473 5.21 18.22 -20.95
N LYS A 474 4.57 17.33 -21.67
CA LYS A 474 4.67 15.88 -21.46
C LYS A 474 6.11 15.33 -21.52
N ASN A 475 6.88 15.74 -22.54
CA ASN A 475 8.24 15.21 -22.74
C ASN A 475 9.21 15.69 -21.67
N ALA A 476 9.17 16.96 -21.29
CA ALA A 476 10.00 17.49 -20.22
C ALA A 476 9.60 16.88 -18.86
N PHE A 477 8.30 16.67 -18.63
CA PHE A 477 7.82 16.03 -17.41
C PHE A 477 8.33 14.59 -17.30
N HIS A 478 8.24 13.79 -18.37
CA HIS A 478 8.68 12.40 -18.36
C HIS A 478 10.15 12.26 -17.92
N LEU A 479 11.05 13.07 -18.46
CA LEU A 479 12.47 13.06 -18.07
C LEU A 479 12.67 13.43 -16.61
N ARG A 480 11.99 14.49 -16.12
CA ARG A 480 12.06 14.92 -14.73
C ARG A 480 11.50 13.86 -13.78
N TYR A 481 10.38 13.21 -14.16
CA TYR A 481 9.76 12.17 -13.36
C TYR A 481 10.65 10.94 -13.22
N LYS A 482 11.32 10.53 -14.29
CA LYS A 482 12.30 9.44 -14.26
C LYS A 482 13.48 9.76 -13.33
N GLU A 483 14.03 10.98 -13.38
CA GLU A 483 15.09 11.42 -12.48
C GLU A 483 14.61 11.49 -11.02
N PHE A 484 13.39 11.97 -10.79
CA PHE A 484 12.77 11.96 -9.47
C PHE A 484 12.68 10.53 -8.90
N LEU A 485 12.15 9.58 -9.68
CA LEU A 485 12.05 8.18 -9.26
C LEU A 485 13.42 7.55 -8.97
N ARG A 486 14.45 7.90 -9.74
CA ARG A 486 15.81 7.39 -9.53
C ARG A 486 16.43 7.85 -8.21
N GLU A 487 16.02 8.99 -7.70
CA GLU A 487 16.56 9.59 -6.48
C GLU A 487 15.70 9.32 -5.23
N THR A 488 14.57 8.64 -5.36
CA THR A 488 13.74 8.28 -4.20
C THR A 488 14.52 7.43 -3.20
N GLY A 489 14.29 7.68 -1.91
CA GLY A 489 15.06 7.07 -0.83
C GLY A 489 16.40 7.75 -0.51
N LYS A 490 16.94 8.59 -1.41
CA LYS A 490 18.22 9.29 -1.19
C LYS A 490 18.08 10.66 -0.52
N ALA A 491 16.91 11.25 -0.61
CA ALA A 491 16.58 12.52 0.02
C ALA A 491 15.08 12.55 0.38
N PRO A 492 14.67 13.43 1.30
CA PRO A 492 13.26 13.69 1.61
C PRO A 492 12.45 14.01 0.35
N VAL A 493 11.20 13.53 0.29
CA VAL A 493 10.34 13.73 -0.90
C VAL A 493 10.11 15.21 -1.21
N GLU A 494 10.08 16.07 -0.20
CA GLU A 494 9.96 17.53 -0.39
C GLU A 494 11.14 18.12 -1.15
N GLU A 495 12.36 17.70 -0.81
CA GLU A 495 13.57 18.13 -1.52
C GLU A 495 13.57 17.65 -2.97
N LEU A 496 13.16 16.40 -3.20
CA LEU A 496 13.07 15.82 -4.55
C LEU A 496 12.01 16.53 -5.40
N MET A 497 10.84 16.83 -4.83
CA MET A 497 9.79 17.57 -5.52
C MET A 497 10.24 18.99 -5.91
N LYS A 498 10.95 19.66 -5.00
CA LYS A 498 11.52 20.98 -5.30
C LYS A 498 12.61 20.93 -6.34
N LYS A 499 13.50 19.94 -6.28
CA LYS A 499 14.61 19.75 -7.21
C LYS A 499 14.16 19.47 -8.63
N HIS A 500 13.23 18.52 -8.81
CA HIS A 500 12.87 18.02 -10.13
C HIS A 500 11.70 18.76 -10.77
N PHE A 501 10.78 19.30 -9.96
CA PHE A 501 9.56 19.92 -10.46
C PHE A 501 9.40 21.41 -10.07
N GLU A 502 10.30 21.94 -9.23
CA GLU A 502 10.19 23.29 -8.66
C GLU A 502 8.95 23.47 -7.78
N ILE A 503 8.45 22.35 -7.19
CA ILE A 503 7.26 22.30 -6.36
C ILE A 503 7.63 22.40 -4.89
N ASP A 504 6.94 23.27 -4.17
CA ASP A 504 6.98 23.35 -2.71
C ASP A 504 5.74 22.68 -2.12
N LEU A 505 5.94 21.56 -1.42
CA LEU A 505 4.83 20.79 -0.82
C LEU A 505 4.20 21.48 0.39
N THR A 506 4.82 22.54 0.90
CA THR A 506 4.26 23.37 1.98
C THR A 506 3.23 24.37 1.46
N GLU A 507 3.04 24.48 0.15
CA GLU A 507 2.09 25.37 -0.49
C GLU A 507 0.74 24.65 -0.73
N TYR A 508 -0.34 25.31 -0.33
CA TYR A 508 -1.71 24.82 -0.49
C TYR A 508 -2.09 24.51 -1.96
N GLU A 509 -1.64 25.36 -2.87
CA GLU A 509 -1.99 25.35 -4.29
C GLU A 509 -1.61 24.01 -4.97
N PHE A 510 -0.49 23.41 -4.56
CA PHE A 510 -0.10 22.11 -5.09
C PHE A 510 -1.17 21.03 -4.78
N TRP A 511 -1.57 20.94 -3.55
CA TRP A 511 -2.57 19.95 -3.11
C TRP A 511 -3.96 20.24 -3.68
N ASN A 512 -4.32 21.51 -3.82
CA ASN A 512 -5.61 21.93 -4.37
C ASN A 512 -5.75 21.56 -5.87
N LYS A 513 -4.67 21.49 -6.64
CA LYS A 513 -4.70 21.03 -8.04
C LYS A 513 -5.29 19.62 -8.18
N ALA A 514 -5.00 18.71 -7.25
CA ALA A 514 -5.58 17.37 -7.25
C ALA A 514 -7.11 17.41 -7.22
N PHE A 515 -7.67 18.27 -6.38
CA PHE A 515 -9.12 18.40 -6.23
C PHE A 515 -9.80 19.04 -7.44
N LEU A 516 -9.10 19.88 -8.19
CA LEU A 516 -9.64 20.42 -9.45
C LEU A 516 -9.95 19.30 -10.45
N GLN A 517 -9.06 18.30 -10.56
CA GLN A 517 -9.33 17.16 -11.45
C GLN A 517 -10.42 16.24 -10.88
N MET A 518 -10.38 15.94 -9.56
CA MET A 518 -11.43 15.14 -8.93
C MET A 518 -12.82 15.78 -9.11
N ASN A 519 -12.91 17.10 -8.99
CA ASN A 519 -14.16 17.81 -9.17
C ASN A 519 -14.70 17.68 -10.61
N LYS A 520 -13.84 17.70 -11.62
CA LYS A 520 -14.23 17.44 -13.02
C LYS A 520 -14.77 16.02 -13.18
N ASP A 521 -14.09 15.04 -12.63
CA ASP A 521 -14.52 13.63 -12.67
C ASP A 521 -15.88 13.43 -12.00
N ILE A 522 -16.12 14.11 -10.88
CA ILE A 522 -17.41 14.09 -10.16
C ILE A 522 -18.51 14.75 -11.01
N ASP A 523 -18.25 15.92 -11.58
CA ASP A 523 -19.25 16.63 -12.42
C ASP A 523 -19.60 15.78 -13.64
N GLU A 524 -18.62 15.21 -14.32
CA GLU A 524 -18.85 14.33 -15.47
C GLU A 524 -19.65 13.06 -15.08
N TYR A 525 -19.36 12.46 -13.94
CA TYR A 525 -20.14 11.33 -13.43
C TYR A 525 -21.59 11.71 -13.15
N LEU A 526 -21.82 12.84 -12.47
CA LEU A 526 -23.15 13.31 -12.12
C LEU A 526 -24.01 13.67 -13.34
N GLU A 527 -23.37 14.04 -14.48
CA GLU A 527 -24.07 14.25 -15.76
C GLU A 527 -24.53 12.93 -16.41
N LEU A 528 -23.90 11.81 -16.04
CA LEU A 528 -24.20 10.48 -16.60
C LEU A 528 -25.22 9.67 -15.76
N VAL A 529 -25.54 10.10 -14.55
CA VAL A 529 -26.46 9.40 -13.62
C VAL A 529 -27.75 10.17 -13.41
#